data_bdc1dea3438d59fecb181227aab5b3f1
#
_entry.id   bdc1dea3438d59fecb181227aab5b3f1
#
_cell.length_a   1.000
_cell.length_b   1.000
_cell.length_c   1.000
_cell.angle_alpha   90.00
_cell.angle_beta   90.00
_cell.angle_gamma   90.00
#
_symmetry.space_group_name_H-M   'P 1'
#
loop_
_entity.id
_entity.type
_entity.pdbx_description
1 polymer ?
#
loop_
_entity_poly.entity_id
_entity_poly.type
_entity_poly.pdbx_seq_one_letter_code
_entity_poly.pdbx_strand_id
1 'polypeptide(L)'
;RRQRQMCIRDRPEGIYLSGALLMFAGNKSYYLYGASSNDYRDFLPNHHMQFEMMKYAREHGATTYDFGGTDNDPDKDSEHYGLWAFKRVWGTYLSEKIGEFDYVLNQPLYHLVEKVKPRLTKAKIKISRKLKGK
;
A
#
# COMPACT_ATOMS: atom_id res chain seq x y z
N ARG A 1 6.09 -17.91 7.84
CA ARG A 1 6.13 -16.54 7.28
C ARG A 1 6.98 -15.66 8.18
N ARG A 2 8.07 -15.10 7.66
CA ARG A 2 8.88 -14.13 8.41
C ARG A 2 8.36 -12.73 8.09
N GLN A 3 7.97 -11.98 9.10
CA GLN A 3 7.68 -10.56 9.00
C GLN A 3 8.88 -9.77 9.52
N ARG A 4 9.23 -8.70 8.85
CA ARG A 4 10.25 -7.75 9.31
C ARG A 4 9.70 -6.34 9.24
N GLN A 5 9.88 -5.62 10.32
CA GLN A 5 9.65 -4.18 10.39
C GLN A 5 10.98 -3.48 10.15
N MET A 6 11.00 -2.56 9.19
CA MET A 6 12.14 -1.71 8.91
C MET A 6 11.76 -0.27 9.17
N CYS A 7 12.58 0.43 9.96
CA CYS A 7 12.42 1.85 10.24
C CYS A 7 13.68 2.58 9.80
N ILE A 8 13.52 3.64 9.04
CA ILE A 8 14.61 4.51 8.62
C ILE A 8 14.70 5.69 9.59
N ARG A 9 15.87 5.82 10.21
CA ARG A 9 16.30 6.97 10.99
C ARG A 9 17.32 7.74 10.18
N ASP A 10 17.02 8.97 9.89
CA ASP A 10 17.87 9.73 8.97
C ASP A 10 18.62 10.90 9.62
N ARG A 11 18.61 10.99 10.95
CA ARG A 11 19.28 12.06 11.67
C ARG A 11 19.98 11.60 12.97
N PRO A 12 21.01 12.34 13.37
CA PRO A 12 21.70 12.11 14.67
C PRO A 12 20.74 12.14 15.87
N GLU A 13 19.66 12.92 15.81
CA GLU A 13 18.63 13.02 16.86
C GLU A 13 17.72 11.78 16.93
N GLY A 14 17.86 10.82 16.03
CA GLY A 14 17.12 9.56 16.07
C GLY A 14 15.64 9.67 15.69
N ILE A 15 15.28 10.66 14.89
CA ILE A 15 13.89 10.86 14.39
C ILE A 15 13.59 9.79 13.34
N TYR A 16 12.46 9.11 13.50
CA TYR A 16 11.97 8.15 12.50
C TYR A 16 11.22 8.89 11.39
N LEU A 17 11.72 8.82 10.17
CA LEU A 17 11.13 9.48 8.99
C LEU A 17 10.23 8.56 8.20
N SER A 18 10.56 7.27 8.12
CA SER A 18 9.73 6.27 7.44
C SER A 18 9.91 4.90 8.07
N GLY A 19 8.90 4.06 7.90
CA GLY A 19 8.90 2.70 8.38
C GLY A 19 8.01 1.83 7.52
N ALA A 20 8.33 0.55 7.43
CA ALA A 20 7.54 -0.39 6.64
C ALA A 20 7.58 -1.81 7.21
N LEU A 21 6.60 -2.59 6.80
CA LEU A 21 6.50 -4.01 7.10
C LEU A 21 6.73 -4.82 5.83
N LEU A 22 7.76 -5.65 5.86
CA LEU A 22 8.11 -6.58 4.80
C LEU A 22 7.75 -8.01 5.22
N MET A 23 7.08 -8.72 4.35
CA MET A 23 6.74 -10.13 4.55
C MET A 23 7.44 -11.00 3.51
N PHE A 24 7.87 -12.19 3.92
CA PHE A 24 8.44 -13.20 3.04
C PHE A 24 7.52 -14.41 2.88
N ALA A 25 7.37 -14.88 1.64
CA ALA A 25 6.68 -16.11 1.31
C ALA A 25 7.42 -16.82 0.17
N GLY A 26 8.11 -17.92 0.50
CA GLY A 26 9.01 -18.60 -0.44
C GLY A 26 10.13 -17.66 -0.87
N ASN A 27 10.35 -17.55 -2.18
CA ASN A 27 11.35 -16.68 -2.79
C ASN A 27 10.83 -15.27 -3.13
N LYS A 28 9.67 -14.88 -2.58
CA LYS A 28 9.05 -13.57 -2.78
C LYS A 28 9.03 -12.77 -1.49
N SER A 29 9.20 -11.48 -1.61
CA SER A 29 8.98 -10.51 -0.55
C SER A 29 7.88 -9.55 -0.93
N TYR A 30 7.10 -9.14 0.06
CA TYR A 30 5.91 -8.31 -0.11
C TYR A 30 6.01 -7.08 0.78
N TYR A 31 5.90 -5.89 0.18
CA TYR A 31 5.69 -4.65 0.90
C TYR A 31 4.23 -4.56 1.34
N LEU A 32 3.97 -4.81 2.62
CA LEU A 32 2.59 -4.85 3.13
C LEU A 32 2.08 -3.48 3.54
N TYR A 33 2.85 -2.78 4.35
CA TYR A 33 2.48 -1.50 4.92
C TYR A 33 3.68 -0.60 4.99
N GLY A 34 3.45 0.69 4.78
CA GLY A 34 4.44 1.73 4.99
C GLY A 34 3.80 2.97 5.57
N ALA A 35 4.59 3.67 6.35
CA ALA A 35 4.25 4.97 6.90
C ALA A 35 5.45 5.90 6.79
N SER A 36 5.19 7.17 6.57
CA SER A 36 6.23 8.21 6.56
C SER A 36 5.73 9.46 7.26
N SER A 37 6.66 10.19 7.87
CA SER A 37 6.41 11.56 8.32
C SER A 37 6.15 12.46 7.13
N ASN A 38 5.36 13.50 7.34
CA ASN A 38 5.22 14.60 6.39
C ASN A 38 6.41 15.58 6.47
N ASP A 39 7.18 15.48 7.55
CA ASP A 39 8.37 16.31 7.74
C ASP A 39 9.53 15.76 6.91
N TYR A 40 10.43 16.63 6.49
CA TYR A 40 11.67 16.28 5.80
C TYR A 40 11.47 15.47 4.50
N ARG A 41 10.42 15.74 3.75
CA ARG A 41 10.12 15.06 2.47
C ARG A 41 11.23 15.19 1.44
N ASP A 42 12.00 16.29 1.49
CA ASP A 42 13.11 16.57 0.56
C ASP A 42 14.23 15.52 0.65
N PHE A 43 14.34 14.80 1.78
CA PHE A 43 15.28 13.69 1.93
C PHE A 43 14.79 12.39 1.31
N LEU A 44 13.60 12.38 0.70
CA LEU A 44 13.00 11.21 0.05
C LEU A 44 13.03 9.93 0.91
N PRO A 45 12.61 9.97 2.19
CA PRO A 45 12.79 8.87 3.12
C PRO A 45 12.13 7.56 2.66
N ASN A 46 11.02 7.66 1.91
CA ASN A 46 10.35 6.48 1.36
C ASN A 46 11.17 5.81 0.25
N HIS A 47 11.92 6.56 -0.55
CA HIS A 47 12.79 5.98 -1.57
C HIS A 47 13.96 5.25 -0.90
N HIS A 48 14.60 5.87 0.09
CA HIS A 48 15.67 5.23 0.85
C HIS A 48 15.16 3.95 1.53
N MET A 49 14.04 4.03 2.20
CA MET A 49 13.41 2.86 2.84
C MET A 49 13.15 1.72 1.85
N GLN A 50 12.59 2.00 0.69
CA GLN A 50 12.33 0.97 -0.33
C GLN A 50 13.62 0.34 -0.84
N PHE A 51 14.66 1.15 -1.05
CA PHE A 51 15.96 0.65 -1.47
C PHE A 51 16.55 -0.33 -0.44
N GLU A 52 16.57 0.04 0.83
CA GLU A 52 17.08 -0.82 1.90
C GLU A 52 16.22 -2.09 2.09
N MET A 53 14.91 -1.99 1.91
CA MET A 53 14.03 -3.15 1.95
C MET A 53 14.28 -4.14 0.81
N MET A 54 14.49 -3.64 -0.41
CA MET A 54 14.84 -4.50 -1.56
C MET A 54 16.19 -5.17 -1.38
N LYS A 55 17.18 -4.42 -0.90
CA LYS A 55 18.50 -4.96 -0.56
C LYS A 55 18.39 -6.06 0.50
N TYR A 56 17.69 -5.77 1.60
CA TYR A 56 17.42 -6.74 2.65
C TYR A 56 16.69 -7.98 2.12
N ALA A 57 15.67 -7.80 1.29
CA ALA A 57 14.93 -8.90 0.68
C ALA A 57 15.83 -9.81 -0.16
N ARG A 58 16.70 -9.21 -0.97
CA ARG A 58 17.68 -9.95 -1.80
C ARG A 58 18.68 -10.73 -0.94
N GLU A 59 19.23 -10.13 0.10
CA GLU A 59 20.17 -10.77 1.04
C GLU A 59 19.53 -11.96 1.77
N HIS A 60 18.19 -11.96 1.90
CA HIS A 60 17.43 -13.05 2.53
C HIS A 60 16.80 -14.02 1.51
N GLY A 61 17.32 -14.03 0.28
CA GLY A 61 16.97 -15.03 -0.74
C GLY A 61 15.70 -14.73 -1.55
N ALA A 62 15.13 -13.53 -1.44
CA ALA A 62 14.03 -13.14 -2.30
C ALA A 62 14.54 -12.82 -3.72
N THR A 63 13.90 -13.40 -4.73
CA THR A 63 14.14 -13.10 -6.14
C THR A 63 13.12 -12.15 -6.72
N THR A 64 12.02 -11.93 -6.01
CA THR A 64 10.93 -11.04 -6.40
C THR A 64 10.54 -10.16 -5.22
N TYR A 65 10.38 -8.87 -5.50
CA TYR A 65 9.88 -7.87 -4.56
C TYR A 65 8.55 -7.32 -5.07
N ASP A 66 7.47 -7.53 -4.32
CA ASP A 66 6.11 -7.09 -4.66
C ASP A 66 5.78 -5.79 -3.92
N PHE A 67 5.60 -4.71 -4.66
CA PHE A 67 5.22 -3.39 -4.15
C PHE A 67 3.74 -3.27 -3.72
N GLY A 68 2.97 -4.35 -3.85
CA GLY A 68 1.53 -4.34 -3.62
C GLY A 68 0.72 -3.70 -4.76
N GLY A 69 -0.59 -3.62 -4.57
CA GLY A 69 -1.51 -3.16 -5.61
C GLY A 69 -1.30 -1.72 -6.06
N THR A 70 -1.61 -1.47 -7.32
CA THR A 70 -1.67 -0.14 -7.94
C THR A 70 -2.64 -0.18 -9.11
N ASP A 71 -3.16 0.98 -9.50
CA ASP A 71 -3.93 1.09 -10.72
C ASP A 71 -3.04 0.95 -11.95
N ASN A 72 -3.61 0.46 -13.03
CA ASN A 72 -2.92 0.37 -14.30
C ASN A 72 -3.03 1.73 -15.02
N ASP A 73 -1.90 2.43 -15.15
CA ASP A 73 -1.75 3.68 -15.90
C ASP A 73 -2.84 4.75 -15.59
N PRO A 74 -2.96 5.20 -14.32
CA PRO A 74 -3.97 6.16 -13.93
C PRO A 74 -3.70 7.52 -14.57
N ASP A 75 -4.77 8.26 -14.86
CA ASP A 75 -4.69 9.65 -15.29
C ASP A 75 -3.91 10.50 -14.27
N LYS A 76 -3.21 11.51 -14.76
CA LYS A 76 -2.38 12.40 -13.91
C LYS A 76 -3.18 13.12 -12.83
N ASP A 77 -4.47 13.35 -13.07
CA ASP A 77 -5.38 13.99 -12.12
C ASP A 77 -6.02 13.00 -11.14
N SER A 78 -5.73 11.71 -11.28
CA SER A 78 -6.18 10.68 -10.35
C SER A 78 -5.46 10.79 -9.00
N GLU A 79 -6.19 10.59 -7.90
CA GLU A 79 -5.58 10.54 -6.55
C GLU A 79 -4.58 9.39 -6.40
N HIS A 80 -4.65 8.38 -7.26
CA HIS A 80 -3.76 7.22 -7.26
C HIS A 80 -2.49 7.40 -8.11
N TYR A 81 -2.42 8.48 -8.92
CA TYR A 81 -1.28 8.73 -9.80
C TYR A 81 0.05 8.81 -9.05
N GLY A 82 0.07 9.47 -7.90
CA GLY A 82 1.29 9.61 -7.10
C GLY A 82 1.88 8.28 -6.64
N LEU A 83 1.02 7.33 -6.25
CA LEU A 83 1.44 6.00 -5.85
C LEU A 83 1.97 5.18 -7.04
N TRP A 84 1.28 5.25 -8.16
CA TRP A 84 1.69 4.60 -9.40
C TRP A 84 3.05 5.15 -9.89
N ALA A 85 3.20 6.46 -9.96
CA ALA A 85 4.45 7.12 -10.36
C ALA A 85 5.62 6.74 -9.43
N PHE A 86 5.39 6.73 -8.11
CA PHE A 86 6.37 6.28 -7.12
C PHE A 86 6.84 4.85 -7.37
N LYS A 87 5.93 3.93 -7.69
CA LYS A 87 6.31 2.53 -7.94
C LYS A 87 7.04 2.37 -9.27
N ARG A 88 6.65 3.12 -10.29
CA ARG A 88 7.22 3.03 -11.63
C ARG A 88 8.69 3.44 -11.71
N VAL A 89 9.16 4.38 -10.89
CA VAL A 89 10.58 4.79 -10.89
C VAL A 89 11.54 3.67 -10.53
N TRP A 90 11.04 2.59 -9.92
CA TRP A 90 11.82 1.40 -9.57
C TRP A 90 11.94 0.37 -10.68
N GLY A 91 11.49 0.69 -11.90
CA GLY A 91 11.51 -0.24 -13.02
C GLY A 91 10.55 -1.42 -12.84
N THR A 92 9.46 -1.22 -12.10
CA THR A 92 8.47 -2.27 -11.86
C THR A 92 7.67 -2.59 -13.11
N TYR A 93 7.21 -3.83 -13.22
CA TYR A 93 6.19 -4.24 -14.18
C TYR A 93 4.87 -4.53 -13.48
N LEU A 94 3.77 -4.28 -14.17
CA LEU A 94 2.45 -4.61 -13.68
C LEU A 94 2.21 -6.12 -13.87
N SER A 95 1.78 -6.77 -12.79
CA SER A 95 1.31 -8.16 -12.81
C SER A 95 -0.19 -8.17 -12.58
N GLU A 96 -0.95 -8.36 -13.65
CA GLU A 96 -2.40 -8.52 -13.52
C GLU A 96 -2.72 -9.88 -12.91
N LYS A 97 -3.57 -9.85 -11.90
CA LYS A 97 -4.09 -11.05 -11.24
C LYS A 97 -5.53 -11.26 -11.66
N ILE A 98 -5.98 -12.52 -11.61
CA ILE A 98 -7.35 -12.86 -12.02
C ILE A 98 -8.44 -12.21 -11.16
N GLY A 99 -8.08 -11.56 -10.06
CA GLY A 99 -9.00 -10.86 -9.16
C GLY A 99 -9.43 -11.68 -7.96
N GLU A 100 -10.43 -11.17 -7.27
CA GLU A 100 -11.05 -11.85 -6.13
C GLU A 100 -12.34 -12.52 -6.57
N PHE A 101 -12.63 -13.69 -6.00
CA PHE A 101 -13.84 -14.44 -6.27
C PHE A 101 -14.60 -14.68 -4.98
N ASP A 102 -15.89 -14.39 -5.00
CA ASP A 102 -16.78 -14.68 -3.89
C ASP A 102 -17.48 -16.02 -4.11
N TYR A 103 -17.33 -16.93 -3.16
CA TYR A 103 -18.16 -18.13 -3.12
C TYR A 103 -19.43 -17.85 -2.33
N VAL A 104 -20.52 -17.64 -3.05
CA VAL A 104 -21.79 -17.18 -2.50
C VAL A 104 -22.59 -18.34 -1.92
N LEU A 105 -22.63 -18.48 -0.60
CA LEU A 105 -23.42 -19.50 0.10
C LEU A 105 -24.92 -19.15 0.17
N ASN A 106 -25.27 -17.88 0.25
CA ASN A 106 -26.65 -17.39 0.35
C ASN A 106 -26.86 -16.21 -0.57
N GLN A 107 -27.46 -16.44 -1.71
CA GLN A 107 -27.69 -15.45 -2.77
C GLN A 107 -28.50 -14.23 -2.29
N PRO A 108 -29.65 -14.37 -1.62
CA PRO A 108 -30.43 -13.21 -1.15
C PRO A 108 -29.64 -12.32 -0.19
N LEU A 109 -28.94 -12.93 0.76
CA LEU A 109 -28.14 -12.21 1.73
C LEU A 109 -26.94 -11.51 1.07
N TYR A 110 -26.27 -12.16 0.13
CA TYR A 110 -25.18 -11.58 -0.64
C TYR A 110 -25.64 -10.33 -1.40
N HIS A 111 -26.73 -10.43 -2.15
CA HIS A 111 -27.28 -9.28 -2.86
C HIS A 111 -27.70 -8.14 -1.95
N LEU A 112 -28.25 -8.45 -0.78
CA LEU A 112 -28.60 -7.44 0.22
C LEU A 112 -27.35 -6.71 0.72
N VAL A 113 -26.28 -7.44 1.06
CA VAL A 113 -25.01 -6.86 1.52
C VAL A 113 -24.36 -6.02 0.42
N GLU A 114 -24.26 -6.53 -0.79
CA GLU A 114 -23.68 -5.85 -1.94
C GLU A 114 -24.41 -4.54 -2.29
N LYS A 115 -25.74 -4.52 -2.22
CA LYS A 115 -26.54 -3.34 -2.53
C LYS A 115 -26.65 -2.34 -1.37
N VAL A 116 -26.74 -2.82 -0.15
CA VAL A 116 -27.02 -1.98 1.04
C VAL A 116 -25.74 -1.44 1.64
N LYS A 117 -24.69 -2.25 1.76
CA LYS A 117 -23.42 -1.85 2.38
C LYS A 117 -22.79 -0.62 1.72
N PRO A 118 -22.64 -0.52 0.39
CA PRO A 118 -22.09 0.66 -0.26
C PRO A 118 -22.95 1.92 -0.04
N ARG A 119 -24.28 1.77 -0.02
CA ARG A 119 -25.20 2.90 0.23
C ARG A 119 -25.07 3.44 1.64
N LEU A 120 -25.00 2.55 2.64
CA LEU A 120 -24.81 2.93 4.04
C LEU A 120 -23.45 3.57 4.27
N THR A 121 -22.40 3.06 3.65
CA THR A 121 -21.05 3.63 3.75
C THR A 121 -21.00 5.03 3.14
N LYS A 122 -21.57 5.23 1.96
CA LYS A 122 -21.68 6.56 1.32
C LYS A 122 -22.50 7.54 2.19
N ALA A 123 -23.60 7.08 2.78
CA ALA A 123 -24.42 7.90 3.68
C ALA A 123 -23.63 8.30 4.95
N LYS A 124 -22.92 7.36 5.58
CA LYS A 124 -22.06 7.64 6.75
C LYS A 124 -20.97 8.66 6.42
N ILE A 125 -20.28 8.51 5.29
CA ILE A 125 -19.24 9.45 4.84
C ILE A 125 -19.84 10.84 4.61
N LYS A 126 -21.00 10.93 3.97
CA LYS A 126 -21.68 12.21 3.73
C LYS A 126 -22.10 12.92 5.02
N ILE A 127 -22.60 12.15 5.99
CA ILE A 127 -22.98 12.68 7.31
C ILE A 127 -21.74 13.14 8.08
N SER A 128 -20.69 12.34 8.11
CA SER A 128 -19.42 12.67 8.77
C SER A 128 -18.76 13.93 8.19
N ARG A 129 -18.78 14.10 6.87
CA ARG A 129 -18.28 15.32 6.23
C ARG A 129 -19.10 16.55 6.59
N LYS A 130 -20.43 16.38 6.69
CA LYS A 130 -21.34 17.48 7.08
C LYS A 130 -21.19 17.91 8.54
N LEU A 131 -20.80 16.98 9.42
CA LEU A 131 -20.54 17.24 10.84
C LEU A 131 -19.15 17.84 11.11
N LYS A 132 -18.17 17.54 10.26
CA LYS A 132 -16.80 18.08 10.36
C LYS A 132 -16.61 19.44 9.67
N GLY A 133 -17.58 19.87 8.88
CA GLY A 133 -17.56 21.16 8.16
C GLY A 133 -18.34 22.27 8.88
N LYS A 134 -18.57 22.12 10.20
CA LYS A 134 -19.08 23.21 11.06
C LYS A 134 -18.02 23.65 12.03
#